data_d5a39817fc959ab0f144e4c5718fe5aa
#
_entry.id   d5a39817fc959ab0f144e4c5718fe5aa
#
_cell.length_a   1.000
_cell.length_b   1.000
_cell.length_c   1.000
_cell.angle_alpha   90.00
_cell.angle_beta   90.00
_cell.angle_gamma   90.00
#
_symmetry.space_group_name_H-M   'P 1'
#
loop_
_entity.id
_entity.type
_entity.pdbx_description
1 polymer ?
#
loop_
_entity_poly.entity_id
_entity_poly.type
_entity_poly.pdbx_seq_one_letter_code
_entity_poly.pdbx_strand_id
1 'polypeptide(L)'
;MQGDRPGAGFAGGVGREGAGAGTVLDPETARMCILEGAQFIVSPALNLATIEMCHRYSIAALPGALTPTEIVTAWQAGADVVKVFPANSMGGASYLKSIKAPLPQVELIPTGGVSLATAEDFLKAGAFALGVGADLVDAKAMAEGRPEAVTESARKYLAIVKKFREA
;
A
#
# COMPACT_ATOMS: atom_id res chain seq x y z
N MET A 1 -22.88 1.79 -15.19
CA MET A 1 -22.46 0.47 -15.67
C MET A 1 -20.99 0.32 -15.36
N GLN A 2 -20.67 -0.27 -14.20
CA GLN A 2 -19.30 -0.60 -13.82
C GLN A 2 -19.06 -2.00 -14.37
N GLY A 3 -18.37 -2.05 -15.53
CA GLY A 3 -17.96 -3.32 -16.10
C GLY A 3 -16.97 -4.01 -15.15
N ASP A 4 -17.16 -5.31 -14.94
CA ASP A 4 -16.20 -6.20 -14.30
C ASP A 4 -14.81 -5.97 -14.92
N ARG A 5 -13.99 -5.16 -14.24
CA ARG A 5 -12.57 -5.19 -14.50
C ARG A 5 -12.05 -6.47 -13.82
N PRO A 6 -11.36 -7.34 -14.55
CA PRO A 6 -10.59 -8.35 -13.86
C PRO A 6 -9.62 -7.57 -12.98
N GLY A 7 -9.84 -7.61 -11.67
CA GLY A 7 -8.93 -7.00 -10.72
C GLY A 7 -7.53 -7.45 -11.11
N ALA A 8 -6.64 -6.50 -11.37
CA ALA A 8 -5.22 -6.81 -11.50
C ALA A 8 -4.92 -7.63 -10.25
N GLY A 9 -4.75 -8.94 -10.42
CA GLY A 9 -4.75 -9.87 -9.32
C GLY A 9 -3.62 -9.55 -8.35
N PHE A 10 -3.91 -8.71 -7.37
CA PHE A 10 -3.22 -8.72 -6.09
C PHE A 10 -3.57 -10.03 -5.36
N ALA A 11 -3.65 -11.10 -6.11
CA ALA A 11 -3.51 -12.44 -5.61
C ALA A 11 -2.04 -12.61 -5.23
N GLY A 12 -1.63 -11.94 -4.17
CA GLY A 12 -0.47 -12.29 -3.40
C GLY A 12 -0.68 -13.68 -2.83
N GLY A 13 -0.68 -14.65 -3.72
CA GLY A 13 -0.40 -16.03 -3.35
C GLY A 13 0.96 -16.01 -2.68
N VAL A 14 1.05 -16.50 -1.46
CA VAL A 14 2.29 -16.82 -0.77
C VAL A 14 3.21 -17.50 -1.79
N GLY A 15 4.23 -16.79 -2.31
CA GLY A 15 5.18 -17.37 -3.27
C GLY A 15 5.49 -16.57 -4.53
N ARG A 16 4.88 -15.40 -4.80
CA ARG A 16 5.34 -14.50 -5.85
C ARG A 16 5.82 -13.19 -5.24
N GLU A 17 7.12 -13.04 -5.16
CA GLU A 17 7.78 -11.78 -4.84
C GLU A 17 7.50 -10.78 -5.97
N GLY A 18 6.56 -9.85 -5.74
CA GLY A 18 6.27 -8.76 -6.65
C GLY A 18 7.15 -7.56 -6.31
N ALA A 19 7.98 -7.11 -7.26
CA ALA A 19 8.71 -5.86 -7.11
C ALA A 19 7.83 -4.68 -7.55
N GLY A 20 7.70 -3.67 -6.68
CA GLY A 20 7.04 -2.41 -6.99
C GLY A 20 7.98 -1.23 -6.93
N ALA A 21 7.62 -0.12 -7.57
CA ALA A 21 8.33 1.14 -7.45
C ALA A 21 7.60 2.07 -6.49
N GLY A 22 8.34 2.67 -5.54
CA GLY A 22 7.81 3.60 -4.54
C GLY A 22 8.37 5.01 -4.68
N THR A 23 7.59 5.99 -4.17
CA THR A 23 7.87 7.42 -4.28
C THR A 23 7.87 7.91 -5.73
N VAL A 24 6.97 7.36 -6.53
CA VAL A 24 6.77 7.79 -7.92
C VAL A 24 5.82 8.99 -7.94
N LEU A 25 6.27 10.13 -8.50
CA LEU A 25 5.55 11.41 -8.40
C LEU A 25 4.88 11.87 -9.71
N ASP A 26 5.23 11.24 -10.82
CA ASP A 26 4.81 11.64 -12.17
C ASP A 26 4.64 10.43 -13.09
N PRO A 27 3.86 10.56 -14.19
CA PRO A 27 3.62 9.47 -15.12
C PRO A 27 4.86 9.05 -15.92
N GLU A 28 5.81 9.93 -16.17
CA GLU A 28 7.04 9.65 -16.88
C GLU A 28 7.91 8.68 -16.07
N THR A 29 8.10 8.98 -14.79
CA THR A 29 8.81 8.08 -13.85
C THR A 29 8.06 6.77 -13.69
N ALA A 30 6.73 6.79 -13.59
CA ALA A 30 5.93 5.57 -13.53
C ALA A 30 6.18 4.66 -14.74
N ARG A 31 6.15 5.24 -15.97
CA ARG A 31 6.41 4.52 -17.19
C ARG A 31 7.81 3.88 -17.20
N MET A 32 8.83 4.62 -16.77
CA MET A 32 10.20 4.09 -16.68
C MET A 32 10.27 2.88 -15.73
N CYS A 33 9.70 3.01 -14.54
CA CYS A 33 9.67 1.91 -13.57
C CYS A 33 8.93 0.68 -14.10
N ILE A 34 7.82 0.89 -14.82
CA ILE A 34 7.04 -0.20 -15.43
C ILE A 34 7.87 -0.94 -16.49
N LEU A 35 8.58 -0.21 -17.34
CA LEU A 35 9.44 -0.80 -18.38
C LEU A 35 10.61 -1.58 -17.78
N GLU A 36 11.09 -1.20 -16.61
CA GLU A 36 12.11 -1.92 -15.82
C GLU A 36 11.53 -3.09 -15.00
N GLY A 37 10.24 -3.36 -15.13
CA GLY A 37 9.61 -4.55 -14.55
C GLY A 37 8.85 -4.32 -13.23
N ALA A 38 8.54 -3.08 -12.85
CA ALA A 38 7.69 -2.82 -11.70
C ALA A 38 6.28 -3.39 -11.91
N GLN A 39 5.80 -4.18 -10.96
CA GLN A 39 4.48 -4.83 -11.01
C GLN A 39 3.39 -4.00 -10.35
N PHE A 40 3.75 -2.97 -9.60
CA PHE A 40 2.84 -1.97 -9.04
C PHE A 40 3.60 -0.66 -8.80
N ILE A 41 2.86 0.44 -8.79
CA ILE A 41 3.39 1.80 -8.57
C ILE A 41 2.79 2.39 -7.30
N VAL A 42 3.64 2.86 -6.40
CA VAL A 42 3.24 3.51 -5.15
C VAL A 42 3.67 4.98 -5.16
N SER A 43 2.74 5.87 -4.86
CA SER A 43 3.00 7.31 -4.73
C SER A 43 2.75 7.78 -3.30
N PRO A 44 3.43 8.84 -2.82
CA PRO A 44 3.10 9.47 -1.55
C PRO A 44 1.94 10.46 -1.66
N ALA A 45 1.57 10.86 -2.87
CA ALA A 45 0.54 11.85 -3.19
C ALA A 45 -0.33 11.41 -4.36
N LEU A 46 -1.45 12.10 -4.55
CA LEU A 46 -2.37 11.83 -5.65
C LEU A 46 -1.91 12.53 -6.93
N ASN A 47 -1.69 11.75 -7.99
CA ASN A 47 -1.47 12.22 -9.35
C ASN A 47 -2.32 11.37 -10.31
N LEU A 48 -3.34 11.97 -10.89
CA LEU A 48 -4.31 11.25 -11.76
C LEU A 48 -3.65 10.73 -13.05
N ALA A 49 -2.70 11.49 -13.61
CA ALA A 49 -1.98 11.06 -14.80
C ALA A 49 -1.09 9.83 -14.54
N THR A 50 -0.55 9.70 -13.32
CA THR A 50 0.20 8.50 -12.91
C THR A 50 -0.72 7.28 -12.82
N ILE A 51 -1.96 7.42 -12.30
CA ILE A 51 -2.94 6.34 -12.28
C ILE A 51 -3.29 5.92 -13.71
N GLU A 52 -3.56 6.89 -14.60
CA GLU A 52 -3.84 6.63 -16.00
C GLU A 52 -2.68 5.91 -16.70
N MET A 53 -1.42 6.32 -16.43
CA MET A 53 -0.24 5.66 -16.97
C MET A 53 -0.16 4.18 -16.52
N CYS A 54 -0.40 3.89 -15.25
CA CYS A 54 -0.44 2.52 -14.75
C CYS A 54 -1.49 1.68 -15.46
N HIS A 55 -2.69 2.23 -15.68
CA HIS A 55 -3.78 1.53 -16.37
C HIS A 55 -3.44 1.19 -17.83
N ARG A 56 -2.74 2.08 -18.55
CA ARG A 56 -2.30 1.82 -19.94
C ARG A 56 -1.41 0.59 -20.05
N TYR A 57 -0.68 0.26 -18.98
CA TYR A 57 0.22 -0.90 -18.92
C TYR A 57 -0.37 -2.07 -18.09
N SER A 58 -1.63 -1.97 -17.62
CA SER A 58 -2.27 -2.97 -16.75
C SER A 58 -1.47 -3.24 -15.48
N ILE A 59 -0.87 -2.19 -14.91
CA ILE A 59 -0.08 -2.22 -13.68
C ILE A 59 -0.90 -1.58 -12.55
N ALA A 60 -0.86 -2.17 -11.37
CA ALA A 60 -1.60 -1.68 -10.22
C ALA A 60 -1.09 -0.31 -9.74
N ALA A 61 -2.03 0.62 -9.51
CA ALA A 61 -1.76 1.97 -9.03
C ALA A 61 -2.17 2.11 -7.56
N LEU A 62 -1.21 2.49 -6.71
CA LEU A 62 -1.38 2.74 -5.28
C LEU A 62 -1.04 4.21 -4.94
N PRO A 63 -1.89 5.16 -5.37
CA PRO A 63 -1.67 6.58 -5.10
C PRO A 63 -1.83 6.90 -3.62
N GLY A 64 -1.06 7.89 -3.15
CA GLY A 64 -1.17 8.44 -1.80
C GLY A 64 -2.32 9.41 -1.70
N ALA A 65 -3.05 9.34 -0.58
CA ALA A 65 -4.12 10.26 -0.21
C ALA A 65 -4.19 10.35 1.32
N LEU A 66 -4.71 11.45 1.83
CA LEU A 66 -4.85 11.63 3.27
C LEU A 66 -6.28 12.01 3.67
N THR A 67 -6.99 12.78 2.85
CA THR A 67 -8.34 13.23 3.12
C THR A 67 -9.40 12.36 2.43
N PRO A 68 -10.65 12.32 2.93
CA PRO A 68 -11.74 11.62 2.25
C PRO A 68 -11.91 12.03 0.79
N THR A 69 -11.75 13.33 0.48
CA THR A 69 -11.86 13.85 -0.89
C THR A 69 -10.78 13.26 -1.80
N GLU A 70 -9.53 13.25 -1.35
CA GLU A 70 -8.42 12.66 -2.11
C GLU A 70 -8.63 11.15 -2.31
N ILE A 71 -9.07 10.45 -1.27
CA ILE A 71 -9.34 9.00 -1.31
C ILE A 71 -10.42 8.68 -2.36
N VAL A 72 -11.54 9.41 -2.32
CA VAL A 72 -12.63 9.23 -3.29
C VAL A 72 -12.16 9.58 -4.70
N THR A 73 -11.39 10.67 -4.86
CA THR A 73 -10.84 11.08 -6.17
C THR A 73 -9.90 10.00 -6.72
N ALA A 74 -9.01 9.45 -5.91
CA ALA A 74 -8.11 8.37 -6.31
C ALA A 74 -8.90 7.11 -6.73
N TRP A 75 -9.89 6.71 -5.93
CA TRP A 75 -10.74 5.56 -6.21
C TRP A 75 -11.56 5.75 -7.50
N GLN A 76 -12.17 6.92 -7.71
CA GLN A 76 -12.91 7.24 -8.94
C GLN A 76 -12.01 7.25 -10.18
N ALA A 77 -10.75 7.66 -10.04
CA ALA A 77 -9.75 7.59 -11.10
C ALA A 77 -9.30 6.15 -11.41
N GLY A 78 -9.73 5.17 -10.61
CA GLY A 78 -9.47 3.76 -10.80
C GLY A 78 -8.23 3.25 -10.06
N ALA A 79 -7.78 3.91 -8.98
CA ALA A 79 -6.76 3.33 -8.12
C ALA A 79 -7.18 1.94 -7.63
N ASP A 80 -6.28 0.98 -7.71
CA ASP A 80 -6.53 -0.40 -7.25
C ASP A 80 -6.62 -0.46 -5.73
N VAL A 81 -5.73 0.25 -5.06
CA VAL A 81 -5.70 0.45 -3.61
C VAL A 81 -5.22 1.86 -3.32
N VAL A 82 -5.78 2.53 -2.32
CA VAL A 82 -5.34 3.89 -1.94
C VAL A 82 -4.42 3.82 -0.72
N LYS A 83 -3.23 4.39 -0.86
CA LYS A 83 -2.27 4.53 0.23
C LYS A 83 -2.66 5.71 1.12
N VAL A 84 -3.05 5.44 2.36
CA VAL A 84 -3.29 6.49 3.37
C VAL A 84 -1.95 6.90 3.98
N PHE A 85 -1.50 8.14 3.67
CA PHE A 85 -0.17 8.60 4.06
C PHE A 85 -0.13 10.12 4.35
N PRO A 86 0.52 10.52 5.47
CA PRO A 86 1.03 9.70 6.57
C PRO A 86 -0.08 9.34 7.57
N ALA A 87 -0.36 8.04 7.76
CA ALA A 87 -1.51 7.58 8.54
C ALA A 87 -1.44 7.95 10.03
N ASN A 88 -0.25 7.91 10.62
CA ASN A 88 -0.04 8.26 12.03
C ASN A 88 -0.37 9.73 12.36
N SER A 89 -0.18 10.64 11.41
CA SER A 89 -0.43 12.08 11.61
C SER A 89 -1.92 12.41 11.81
N MET A 90 -2.81 11.52 11.40
CA MET A 90 -4.27 11.68 11.52
C MET A 90 -4.89 10.78 12.61
N GLY A 91 -4.08 10.08 13.39
CA GLY A 91 -4.56 9.21 14.46
C GLY A 91 -4.49 7.71 14.18
N GLY A 92 -3.77 7.30 13.13
CA GLY A 92 -3.46 5.89 12.87
C GLY A 92 -4.69 5.03 12.56
N ALA A 93 -4.84 3.90 13.26
CA ALA A 93 -5.91 2.95 13.02
C ALA A 93 -7.31 3.54 13.27
N SER A 94 -7.47 4.46 14.23
CA SER A 94 -8.76 5.10 14.49
C SER A 94 -9.22 5.97 13.32
N TYR A 95 -8.29 6.67 12.69
CA TYR A 95 -8.56 7.44 11.48
C TYR A 95 -8.96 6.53 10.32
N LEU A 96 -8.20 5.45 10.08
CA LEU A 96 -8.51 4.49 9.04
C LEU A 96 -9.93 3.91 9.21
N LYS A 97 -10.30 3.53 10.44
CA LYS A 97 -11.64 3.05 10.77
C LYS A 97 -12.73 4.09 10.43
N SER A 98 -12.47 5.36 10.73
CA SER A 98 -13.41 6.46 10.43
C SER A 98 -13.60 6.66 8.93
N ILE A 99 -12.55 6.49 8.14
CA ILE A 99 -12.62 6.54 6.66
C ILE A 99 -13.34 5.31 6.10
N LYS A 100 -13.05 4.12 6.59
CA LYS A 100 -13.68 2.87 6.10
C LYS A 100 -15.18 2.80 6.38
N ALA A 101 -15.67 3.46 7.42
CA ALA A 101 -17.09 3.43 7.76
C ALA A 101 -18.00 3.93 6.61
N PRO A 102 -17.79 5.12 6.02
CA PRO A 102 -18.55 5.59 4.86
C PRO A 102 -18.04 5.06 3.51
N LEU A 103 -16.81 4.52 3.43
CA LEU A 103 -16.16 4.09 2.19
C LEU A 103 -15.70 2.62 2.28
N PRO A 104 -16.61 1.67 2.59
CA PRO A 104 -16.24 0.26 2.79
C PRO A 104 -15.68 -0.40 1.51
N GLN A 105 -16.05 0.11 0.34
CA GLN A 105 -15.65 -0.40 -0.97
C GLN A 105 -14.24 0.02 -1.40
N VAL A 106 -13.63 1.02 -0.73
CA VAL A 106 -12.28 1.49 -1.08
C VAL A 106 -11.24 0.70 -0.32
N GLU A 107 -10.36 0.03 -1.05
CA GLU A 107 -9.25 -0.68 -0.44
C GLU A 107 -8.16 0.30 -0.01
N LEU A 108 -7.72 0.20 1.26
CA LEU A 108 -6.78 1.14 1.87
C LEU A 108 -5.53 0.44 2.38
N ILE A 109 -4.36 1.05 2.13
CA ILE A 109 -3.07 0.65 2.71
C ILE A 109 -2.57 1.79 3.60
N PRO A 110 -2.64 1.67 4.93
CA PRO A 110 -1.99 2.63 5.81
C PRO A 110 -0.48 2.57 5.68
N THR A 111 0.15 3.74 5.61
CA THR A 111 1.61 3.90 5.60
C THR A 111 1.98 5.06 6.52
N GLY A 112 3.02 4.87 7.33
CA GLY A 112 3.40 5.78 8.41
C GLY A 112 2.75 5.39 9.74
N GLY A 113 3.59 5.10 10.75
CA GLY A 113 3.16 4.63 12.06
C GLY A 113 2.71 3.16 12.09
N VAL A 114 2.95 2.41 11.02
CA VAL A 114 2.75 0.96 11.01
C VAL A 114 3.98 0.31 11.63
N SER A 115 3.76 -0.38 12.75
CA SER A 115 4.77 -1.11 13.51
C SER A 115 4.22 -2.47 13.95
N LEU A 116 5.06 -3.34 14.48
CA LEU A 116 4.59 -4.63 15.04
C LEU A 116 3.54 -4.44 16.14
N ALA A 117 3.59 -3.33 16.88
CA ALA A 117 2.63 -3.00 17.92
C ALA A 117 1.29 -2.50 17.38
N THR A 118 1.27 -1.86 16.20
CA THR A 118 0.06 -1.24 15.62
C THR A 118 -0.54 -2.01 14.45
N ALA A 119 0.18 -2.99 13.90
CA ALA A 119 -0.20 -3.74 12.71
C ALA A 119 -1.58 -4.39 12.82
N GLU A 120 -1.86 -5.05 13.96
CA GLU A 120 -3.15 -5.71 14.20
C GLU A 120 -4.31 -4.70 14.29
N ASP A 121 -4.08 -3.53 14.89
CA ASP A 121 -5.08 -2.47 14.99
C ASP A 121 -5.45 -1.89 13.62
N PHE A 122 -4.47 -1.71 12.74
CA PHE A 122 -4.73 -1.30 11.36
C PHE A 122 -5.54 -2.35 10.59
N LEU A 123 -5.23 -3.63 10.76
CA LEU A 123 -6.00 -4.72 10.13
C LEU A 123 -7.44 -4.74 10.64
N LYS A 124 -7.64 -4.63 11.98
CA LYS A 124 -8.98 -4.51 12.58
C LYS A 124 -9.75 -3.27 12.12
N ALA A 125 -9.05 -2.20 11.79
CA ALA A 125 -9.64 -0.99 11.23
C ALA A 125 -10.04 -1.12 9.75
N GLY A 126 -9.78 -2.27 9.11
CA GLY A 126 -10.16 -2.56 7.73
C GLY A 126 -9.06 -2.27 6.70
N ALA A 127 -7.79 -2.27 7.11
CA ALA A 127 -6.69 -2.19 6.16
C ALA A 127 -6.67 -3.43 5.24
N PHE A 128 -6.59 -3.20 3.93
CA PHE A 128 -6.41 -4.25 2.92
C PHE A 128 -5.02 -4.90 3.02
N ALA A 129 -4.00 -4.07 3.22
CA ALA A 129 -2.62 -4.48 3.43
C ALA A 129 -1.91 -3.44 4.32
N LEU A 130 -0.68 -3.70 4.71
CA LEU A 130 0.13 -2.82 5.55
C LEU A 130 1.32 -2.26 4.76
N GLY A 131 1.47 -0.94 4.75
CA GLY A 131 2.64 -0.25 4.19
C GLY A 131 3.70 -0.04 5.26
N VAL A 132 4.66 -0.96 5.39
CA VAL A 132 5.70 -0.91 6.42
C VAL A 132 7.00 -0.40 5.80
N GLY A 133 7.55 0.65 6.37
CA GLY A 133 8.80 1.26 5.92
C GLY A 133 9.90 1.17 6.99
N ALA A 134 10.12 2.25 7.71
CA ALA A 134 11.22 2.37 8.67
C ALA A 134 11.23 1.30 9.79
N ASP A 135 10.07 0.78 10.18
CA ASP A 135 9.98 -0.28 11.19
C ASP A 135 10.40 -1.66 10.63
N LEU A 136 10.33 -1.82 9.30
CA LEU A 136 10.77 -3.05 8.64
C LEU A 136 12.29 -3.05 8.43
N VAL A 137 12.85 -1.91 8.04
CA VAL A 137 14.26 -1.79 7.68
C VAL A 137 15.02 -1.08 8.80
N ASP A 138 15.68 -1.86 9.66
CA ASP A 138 16.60 -1.33 10.67
C ASP A 138 17.89 -0.83 10.00
N ALA A 139 17.98 0.50 9.84
CA ALA A 139 19.13 1.15 9.19
C ALA A 139 20.46 0.86 9.92
N LYS A 140 20.44 0.68 11.26
CA LYS A 140 21.62 0.36 12.04
C LYS A 140 22.06 -1.08 11.76
N ALA A 141 21.14 -2.03 11.78
CA ALA A 141 21.44 -3.41 11.43
C ALA A 141 21.98 -3.54 10.00
N MET A 142 21.42 -2.78 9.05
CA MET A 142 21.92 -2.74 7.67
C MET A 142 23.33 -2.18 7.59
N ALA A 143 23.65 -1.10 8.30
CA ALA A 143 25.00 -0.52 8.35
C ALA A 143 26.03 -1.47 9.00
N GLU A 144 25.59 -2.32 9.92
CA GLU A 144 26.40 -3.36 10.58
C GLU A 144 26.53 -4.67 9.76
N GLY A 145 25.98 -4.70 8.54
CA GLY A 145 26.03 -5.88 7.66
C GLY A 145 25.14 -7.04 8.11
N ARG A 146 24.01 -6.74 8.79
CA ARG A 146 23.05 -7.74 9.27
C ARG A 146 21.70 -7.66 8.49
N PRO A 147 21.65 -7.97 7.19
CA PRO A 147 20.45 -7.90 6.38
C PRO A 147 19.36 -8.90 6.82
N GLU A 148 19.72 -9.97 7.52
CA GLU A 148 18.80 -10.95 8.08
C GLU A 148 17.79 -10.34 9.06
N ALA A 149 18.11 -9.22 9.71
CA ALA A 149 17.22 -8.49 10.59
C ALA A 149 15.93 -8.03 9.86
N VAL A 150 16.05 -7.64 8.58
CA VAL A 150 14.91 -7.27 7.74
C VAL A 150 14.02 -8.48 7.47
N THR A 151 14.63 -9.62 7.15
CA THR A 151 13.91 -10.89 6.91
C THR A 151 13.15 -11.33 8.16
N GLU A 152 13.77 -11.24 9.33
CA GLU A 152 13.14 -11.60 10.61
C GLU A 152 11.96 -10.67 10.93
N SER A 153 12.13 -9.36 10.73
CA SER A 153 11.07 -8.38 10.89
C SER A 153 9.90 -8.67 9.93
N ALA A 154 10.20 -8.91 8.65
CA ALA A 154 9.19 -9.26 7.65
C ALA A 154 8.38 -10.51 8.04
N ARG A 155 9.03 -11.55 8.53
CA ARG A 155 8.36 -12.78 9.02
C ARG A 155 7.37 -12.50 10.15
N LYS A 156 7.72 -11.59 11.06
CA LYS A 156 6.81 -11.20 12.17
C LYS A 156 5.54 -10.51 11.64
N TYR A 157 5.69 -9.58 10.69
CA TYR A 157 4.54 -8.94 10.04
C TYR A 157 3.67 -9.94 9.28
N LEU A 158 4.29 -10.83 8.51
CA LEU A 158 3.56 -11.88 7.78
C LEU A 158 2.79 -12.81 8.74
N ALA A 159 3.37 -13.14 9.89
CA ALA A 159 2.69 -13.94 10.91
C ALA A 159 1.45 -13.23 11.48
N ILE A 160 1.53 -11.91 11.73
CA ILE A 160 0.39 -11.10 12.20
C ILE A 160 -0.73 -11.12 11.14
N VAL A 161 -0.38 -10.83 9.88
CA VAL A 161 -1.36 -10.79 8.77
C VAL A 161 -2.00 -12.15 8.57
N LYS A 162 -1.21 -13.23 8.58
CA LYS A 162 -1.71 -14.60 8.43
C LYS A 162 -2.70 -14.94 9.55
N LYS A 163 -2.31 -14.74 10.79
CA LYS A 163 -3.17 -14.98 11.96
C LYS A 163 -4.48 -14.20 11.87
N PHE A 164 -4.43 -12.94 11.42
CA PHE A 164 -5.63 -12.09 11.28
C PHE A 164 -6.57 -12.59 10.17
N ARG A 165 -6.04 -13.10 9.06
CA ARG A 165 -6.85 -13.59 7.92
C ARG A 165 -7.46 -14.99 8.14
N GLU A 166 -6.90 -15.77 9.06
CA GLU A 166 -7.37 -17.11 9.41
C GLU A 166 -8.36 -17.11 10.58
N ALA A 167 -8.58 -15.95 11.24
CA ALA A 167 -9.50 -15.77 12.37
C ALA A 167 -10.91 -15.34 11.90
#